data_df38ab71840582f64cc76edc7ecdd290
#
_entry.id   df38ab71840582f64cc76edc7ecdd290
#
_cell.length_a   1.000
_cell.length_b   1.000
_cell.length_c   1.000
_cell.angle_alpha   90.00
_cell.angle_beta   90.00
_cell.angle_gamma   90.00
#
_symmetry.space_group_name_H-M   'P 1'
#
loop_
_entity.id
_entity.type
_entity.pdbx_description
1 polymer ?
#
loop_
_entity_poly.entity_id
_entity_poly.type
_entity_poly.pdbx_seq_one_letter_code
_entity_poly.pdbx_strand_id
1 'polypeptide(L)'
;LYVLAAISSLGKTSFALQLSDQLAEAGNDVIFFSLEQSRLELVSKSLARRTAQKDREKAVTSLSIRKGYLPRQVLDAAQEYKEAVADRISIVEGNFACNISFIGDYIRQYVKRNGTRPICVIDYLQILQPADDNKRQTTKETVDTTVTELKRISRELDLTVIIISSVNRANYLTPIDFESLKESGGIEFTADVIWGLQLQCLNDPIFDKQNNIKERREKIKEAKAADPRKIELSCLKNRYGIANYSCYFNYYPANDLFTECSGAELDFTPTTATTPKAGRKL
;
A
#
# COMPACT_ATOMS: atom_id res chain seq x y z
N LEU A 1 -11.60 -4.10 -5.75
CA LEU A 1 -11.01 -2.95 -5.06
C LEU A 1 -10.24 -3.40 -3.84
N TYR A 2 -8.94 -3.10 -3.80
CA TYR A 2 -8.02 -3.39 -2.71
C TYR A 2 -7.66 -2.09 -1.98
N VAL A 3 -7.49 -2.16 -0.67
CA VAL A 3 -7.05 -1.02 0.15
C VAL A 3 -5.79 -1.44 0.91
N LEU A 4 -4.72 -0.66 0.76
CA LEU A 4 -3.50 -0.76 1.54
C LEU A 4 -3.47 0.36 2.57
N ALA A 5 -3.78 0.03 3.81
CA ALA A 5 -3.74 0.97 4.93
C ALA A 5 -2.39 0.90 5.65
N ALA A 6 -1.84 2.04 6.01
CA ALA A 6 -0.62 2.05 6.82
C ALA A 6 -0.42 3.37 7.57
N ILE A 7 0.32 3.30 8.65
CA ILE A 7 0.85 4.45 9.38
C ILE A 7 1.85 5.22 8.48
N SER A 8 1.95 6.52 8.67
CA SER A 8 2.92 7.35 7.96
C SER A 8 4.36 6.87 8.17
N SER A 9 5.18 6.98 7.11
CA SER A 9 6.62 6.66 7.12
C SER A 9 6.97 5.16 7.27
N LEU A 10 6.03 4.25 7.05
CA LEU A 10 6.29 2.80 7.01
C LEU A 10 6.59 2.26 5.60
N GLY A 11 6.67 3.13 4.59
CA GLY A 11 6.97 2.73 3.23
C GLY A 11 5.76 2.29 2.40
N LYS A 12 4.55 2.84 2.67
CA LYS A 12 3.32 2.57 1.88
C LYS A 12 3.55 2.66 0.37
N THR A 13 4.02 3.84 -0.06
CA THR A 13 4.35 4.12 -1.46
C THR A 13 5.40 3.16 -1.99
N SER A 14 6.45 2.88 -1.22
CA SER A 14 7.53 1.97 -1.61
C SER A 14 7.03 0.52 -1.75
N PHE A 15 6.13 0.07 -0.87
CA PHE A 15 5.49 -1.24 -0.96
C PHE A 15 4.59 -1.34 -2.20
N ALA A 16 3.69 -0.36 -2.39
CA ALA A 16 2.79 -0.33 -3.54
C ALA A 16 3.55 -0.21 -4.87
N LEU A 17 4.64 0.58 -4.90
CA LEU A 17 5.50 0.70 -6.07
C LEU A 17 6.26 -0.61 -6.36
N GLN A 18 6.79 -1.28 -5.34
CA GLN A 18 7.41 -2.60 -5.52
C GLN A 18 6.42 -3.63 -6.05
N LEU A 19 5.21 -3.66 -5.52
CA LEU A 19 4.13 -4.51 -6.03
C LEU A 19 3.80 -4.16 -7.48
N SER A 20 3.75 -2.88 -7.81
CA SER A 20 3.48 -2.40 -9.18
C SER A 20 4.56 -2.84 -10.17
N ASP A 21 5.83 -2.73 -9.79
CA ASP A 21 6.95 -3.19 -10.62
C ASP A 21 6.87 -4.72 -10.84
N GLN A 22 6.60 -5.49 -9.80
CA GLN A 22 6.46 -6.95 -9.89
C GLN A 22 5.27 -7.38 -10.77
N LEU A 23 4.15 -6.66 -10.68
CA LEU A 23 2.99 -6.89 -11.53
C LEU A 23 3.29 -6.58 -12.99
N ALA A 24 4.05 -5.50 -13.26
CA ALA A 24 4.50 -5.16 -14.61
C ALA A 24 5.49 -6.20 -15.17
N GLU A 25 6.44 -6.67 -14.36
CA GLU A 25 7.35 -7.77 -14.70
C GLU A 25 6.60 -9.07 -15.02
N ALA A 26 5.49 -9.32 -14.34
CA ALA A 26 4.61 -10.46 -14.61
C ALA A 26 3.74 -10.27 -15.87
N GLY A 27 3.91 -9.18 -16.61
CA GLY A 27 3.25 -8.92 -17.89
C GLY A 27 1.94 -8.14 -17.80
N ASN A 28 1.58 -7.59 -16.64
CA ASN A 28 0.39 -6.77 -16.49
C ASN A 28 0.68 -5.31 -16.83
N ASP A 29 -0.28 -4.63 -17.45
CA ASP A 29 -0.23 -3.18 -17.56
C ASP A 29 -0.61 -2.55 -16.20
N VAL A 30 0.15 -1.56 -15.77
CA VAL A 30 -0.06 -0.87 -14.49
C VAL A 30 -0.15 0.63 -14.72
N ILE A 31 -1.14 1.28 -14.11
CA ILE A 31 -1.22 2.74 -14.02
C ILE A 31 -1.03 3.12 -12.55
N PHE A 32 0.04 3.85 -12.26
CA PHE A 32 0.33 4.36 -10.92
C PHE A 32 0.01 5.86 -10.86
N PHE A 33 -1.10 6.23 -10.21
CA PHE A 33 -1.44 7.62 -9.94
C PHE A 33 -0.71 8.06 -8.68
N SER A 34 0.27 8.92 -8.84
CA SER A 34 1.04 9.50 -7.73
C SER A 34 0.57 10.93 -7.47
N LEU A 35 -0.03 11.15 -6.31
CA LEU A 35 -0.58 12.45 -5.92
C LEU A 35 0.36 13.21 -4.98
N GLU A 36 1.39 12.55 -4.46
CA GLU A 36 2.34 13.11 -3.49
C GLU A 36 3.78 13.16 -4.04
N GLN A 37 4.22 12.13 -4.75
CA GLN A 37 5.60 11.98 -5.21
C GLN A 37 5.72 12.16 -6.71
N SER A 38 6.82 12.77 -7.15
CA SER A 38 7.12 12.92 -8.57
C SER A 38 7.52 11.58 -9.23
N ARG A 39 7.39 11.50 -10.55
CA ARG A 39 7.86 10.36 -11.35
C ARG A 39 9.35 10.08 -11.10
N LEU A 40 10.17 11.14 -11.03
CA LEU A 40 11.59 11.01 -10.76
C LEU A 40 11.85 10.35 -9.39
N GLU A 41 11.08 10.70 -8.36
CA GLU A 41 11.18 10.09 -7.05
C GLU A 41 10.82 8.60 -7.09
N LEU A 42 9.72 8.25 -7.74
CA LEU A 42 9.27 6.85 -7.85
C LEU A 42 10.25 6.01 -8.66
N VAL A 43 10.69 6.46 -9.83
CA VAL A 43 11.68 5.74 -10.64
C VAL A 43 13.00 5.58 -9.87
N SER A 44 13.45 6.61 -9.15
CA SER A 44 14.66 6.52 -8.32
C SER A 44 14.53 5.44 -7.23
N LYS A 45 13.33 5.26 -6.65
CA LYS A 45 13.05 4.17 -5.68
C LYS A 45 13.14 2.80 -6.35
N SER A 46 12.56 2.63 -7.54
CA SER A 46 12.63 1.38 -8.29
C SER A 46 14.07 1.03 -8.67
N LEU A 47 14.87 2.01 -9.10
CA LEU A 47 16.28 1.78 -9.43
C LEU A 47 17.13 1.46 -8.19
N ALA A 48 16.92 2.18 -7.08
CA ALA A 48 17.61 1.89 -5.81
C ALA A 48 17.31 0.46 -5.33
N ARG A 49 16.05 0.05 -5.38
CA ARG A 49 15.62 -1.31 -5.06
C ARG A 49 16.34 -2.35 -5.91
N ARG A 50 16.42 -2.16 -7.24
CA ARG A 50 17.12 -3.08 -8.15
C ARG A 50 18.59 -3.19 -7.83
N THR A 51 19.27 -2.09 -7.52
CA THR A 51 20.69 -2.16 -7.10
C THR A 51 20.84 -2.99 -5.83
N ALA A 52 19.94 -2.83 -4.85
CA ALA A 52 19.96 -3.56 -3.58
C ALA A 52 19.59 -5.05 -3.73
N GLN A 53 18.71 -5.40 -4.65
CA GLN A 53 18.37 -6.79 -4.97
C GLN A 53 19.56 -7.56 -5.56
N LYS A 54 20.42 -6.88 -6.33
CA LYS A 54 21.64 -7.47 -6.91
C LYS A 54 22.77 -7.60 -5.90
N ASP A 55 23.09 -6.51 -5.21
CA ASP A 55 24.20 -6.45 -4.25
C ASP A 55 23.87 -5.39 -3.20
N ARG A 56 23.52 -5.82 -2.02
CA ARG A 56 23.13 -4.92 -0.93
C ARG A 56 24.28 -4.07 -0.40
N GLU A 57 25.50 -4.58 -0.42
CA GLU A 57 26.68 -3.84 0.08
C GLU A 57 27.04 -2.67 -0.85
N LYS A 58 26.77 -2.83 -2.15
CA LYS A 58 27.02 -1.79 -3.17
C LYS A 58 25.76 -1.03 -3.57
N ALA A 59 24.65 -1.24 -2.87
CA ALA A 59 23.39 -0.63 -3.22
C ALA A 59 23.45 0.90 -3.15
N VAL A 60 22.75 1.54 -4.09
CA VAL A 60 22.68 3.01 -4.17
C VAL A 60 21.30 3.45 -3.65
N THR A 61 21.29 4.45 -2.77
CA THR A 61 20.03 4.94 -2.20
C THR A 61 19.23 5.75 -3.21
N SER A 62 17.91 5.74 -3.10
CA SER A 62 17.01 6.55 -3.94
C SER A 62 17.34 8.05 -3.86
N LEU A 63 17.75 8.52 -2.68
CA LEU A 63 18.20 9.91 -2.50
C LEU A 63 19.46 10.23 -3.29
N SER A 64 20.46 9.33 -3.31
CA SER A 64 21.70 9.52 -4.06
C SER A 64 21.44 9.56 -5.57
N ILE A 65 20.56 8.69 -6.08
CA ILE A 65 20.15 8.68 -7.49
C ILE A 65 19.48 10.01 -7.86
N ARG A 66 18.54 10.50 -7.04
CA ARG A 66 17.89 11.82 -7.27
C ARG A 66 18.86 12.99 -7.28
N LYS A 67 19.95 12.89 -6.53
CA LYS A 67 21.04 13.90 -6.51
C LYS A 67 22.02 13.77 -7.68
N GLY A 68 21.79 12.85 -8.63
CA GLY A 68 22.59 12.67 -9.82
C GLY A 68 23.78 11.72 -9.65
N TYR A 69 23.87 10.97 -8.54
CA TYR A 69 24.88 9.91 -8.41
C TYR A 69 24.41 8.66 -9.17
N LEU A 70 24.97 8.47 -10.37
CA LEU A 70 24.60 7.44 -11.33
C LEU A 70 25.78 6.53 -11.67
N PRO A 71 26.32 5.75 -10.72
CA PRO A 71 27.38 4.79 -11.00
C PRO A 71 26.89 3.66 -11.91
N ARG A 72 27.80 2.84 -12.41
CA ARG A 72 27.52 1.77 -13.40
C ARG A 72 26.33 0.88 -12.98
N GLN A 73 26.27 0.47 -11.71
CA GLN A 73 25.17 -0.37 -11.22
C GLN A 73 23.79 0.27 -11.34
N VAL A 74 23.68 1.60 -11.23
CA VAL A 74 22.42 2.32 -11.44
C VAL A 74 22.05 2.36 -12.91
N LEU A 75 23.02 2.55 -13.79
CA LEU A 75 22.81 2.53 -15.25
C LEU A 75 22.36 1.14 -15.71
N ASP A 76 22.99 0.09 -15.18
CA ASP A 76 22.60 -1.29 -15.47
C ASP A 76 21.19 -1.59 -14.95
N ALA A 77 20.85 -1.13 -13.72
CA ALA A 77 19.51 -1.24 -13.17
C ALA A 77 18.46 -0.46 -13.99
N ALA A 78 18.83 0.70 -14.54
CA ALA A 78 17.96 1.49 -15.41
C ALA A 78 17.69 0.78 -16.75
N GLN A 79 18.70 0.15 -17.33
CA GLN A 79 18.53 -0.64 -18.55
C GLN A 79 17.59 -1.83 -18.33
N GLU A 80 17.78 -2.57 -17.25
CA GLU A 80 16.92 -3.70 -16.89
C GLU A 80 15.48 -3.25 -16.57
N TYR A 81 15.33 -2.11 -15.85
CA TYR A 81 14.01 -1.54 -15.59
C TYR A 81 13.29 -1.17 -16.88
N LYS A 82 14.02 -0.56 -17.82
CA LYS A 82 13.48 -0.21 -19.14
C LYS A 82 12.96 -1.45 -19.88
N GLU A 83 13.72 -2.53 -19.88
CA GLU A 83 13.38 -3.75 -20.61
C GLU A 83 12.24 -4.54 -19.96
N ALA A 84 12.21 -4.58 -18.63
CA ALA A 84 11.28 -5.44 -17.89
C ALA A 84 9.96 -4.74 -17.51
N VAL A 85 9.98 -3.42 -17.31
CA VAL A 85 8.88 -2.71 -16.62
C VAL A 85 8.38 -1.49 -17.39
N ALA A 86 9.27 -0.71 -18.01
CA ALA A 86 8.95 0.65 -18.45
C ALA A 86 7.80 0.74 -19.47
N ASP A 87 7.66 -0.25 -20.33
CA ASP A 87 6.60 -0.29 -21.34
C ASP A 87 5.23 -0.70 -20.77
N ARG A 88 5.20 -1.22 -19.53
CA ARG A 88 3.99 -1.72 -18.88
C ARG A 88 3.52 -0.88 -17.70
N ILE A 89 4.35 0.04 -17.21
CA ILE A 89 3.98 0.92 -16.09
C ILE A 89 3.85 2.37 -16.56
N SER A 90 2.68 2.97 -16.34
CA SER A 90 2.43 4.39 -16.58
C SER A 90 2.33 5.11 -15.25
N ILE A 91 3.30 5.97 -14.94
CA ILE A 91 3.25 6.83 -13.75
C ILE A 91 2.59 8.15 -14.15
N VAL A 92 1.43 8.42 -13.55
CA VAL A 92 0.65 9.63 -13.76
C VAL A 92 0.80 10.52 -12.53
N GLU A 93 1.49 11.65 -12.71
CA GLU A 93 1.62 12.64 -11.64
C GLU A 93 0.33 13.44 -11.52
N GLY A 94 -0.30 13.37 -10.36
CA GLY A 94 -1.45 14.20 -10.03
C GLY A 94 -1.01 15.59 -9.56
N ASN A 95 -1.82 16.57 -9.82
CA ASN A 95 -1.70 17.91 -9.23
C ASN A 95 -2.79 18.10 -8.18
N PHE A 96 -2.80 19.25 -7.50
CA PHE A 96 -3.81 19.58 -6.48
C PHE A 96 -5.26 19.63 -6.99
N ALA A 97 -5.48 19.63 -8.30
CA ALA A 97 -6.81 19.55 -8.91
C ALA A 97 -7.21 18.13 -9.31
N CYS A 98 -6.38 17.12 -8.99
CA CYS A 98 -6.69 15.73 -9.30
C CYS A 98 -7.88 15.24 -8.45
N ASN A 99 -8.94 14.83 -9.13
CA ASN A 99 -10.15 14.30 -8.53
C ASN A 99 -10.51 12.95 -9.15
N ILE A 100 -11.54 12.33 -8.63
CA ILE A 100 -11.97 11.00 -9.08
C ILE A 100 -12.44 10.98 -10.53
N SER A 101 -13.00 12.09 -11.05
CA SER A 101 -13.42 12.19 -12.45
C SER A 101 -12.22 12.12 -13.38
N PHE A 102 -11.15 12.86 -13.07
CA PHE A 102 -9.90 12.81 -13.84
C PHE A 102 -9.32 11.38 -13.89
N ILE A 103 -9.25 10.71 -12.73
CA ILE A 103 -8.76 9.32 -12.65
C ILE A 103 -9.64 8.39 -13.51
N GLY A 104 -10.96 8.49 -13.36
CA GLY A 104 -11.90 7.66 -14.11
C GLY A 104 -11.80 7.86 -15.61
N ASP A 105 -11.70 9.09 -16.07
CA ASP A 105 -11.59 9.42 -17.50
C ASP A 105 -10.24 8.95 -18.07
N TYR A 106 -9.16 9.10 -17.31
CA TYR A 106 -7.84 8.60 -17.71
C TYR A 106 -7.88 7.07 -17.90
N ILE A 107 -8.44 6.33 -16.93
CA ILE A 107 -8.55 4.87 -17.01
C ILE A 107 -9.41 4.45 -18.21
N ARG A 108 -10.58 5.08 -18.43
CA ARG A 108 -11.46 4.78 -19.58
C ARG A 108 -10.77 5.02 -20.92
N GLN A 109 -10.04 6.13 -21.02
CA GLN A 109 -9.27 6.46 -22.23
C GLN A 109 -8.14 5.47 -22.46
N TYR A 110 -7.44 5.05 -21.41
CA TYR A 110 -6.39 4.03 -21.47
C TYR A 110 -6.94 2.72 -22.00
N VAL A 111 -8.02 2.20 -21.40
CA VAL A 111 -8.67 0.95 -21.81
C VAL A 111 -9.15 1.04 -23.26
N LYS A 112 -9.78 2.15 -23.66
CA LYS A 112 -10.24 2.37 -25.03
C LYS A 112 -9.10 2.38 -26.05
N ARG A 113 -7.96 2.99 -25.69
CA ARG A 113 -6.80 3.16 -26.58
C ARG A 113 -6.00 1.87 -26.73
N ASN A 114 -5.76 1.16 -25.64
CA ASN A 114 -4.84 0.02 -25.60
C ASN A 114 -5.56 -1.33 -25.70
N GLY A 115 -6.86 -1.38 -25.45
CA GLY A 115 -7.63 -2.63 -25.42
C GLY A 115 -7.29 -3.55 -24.24
N THR A 116 -6.46 -3.10 -23.29
CA THR A 116 -6.03 -3.86 -22.12
C THR A 116 -6.68 -3.32 -20.84
N ARG A 117 -6.74 -4.14 -19.80
CA ARG A 117 -7.29 -3.79 -18.49
C ARG A 117 -6.14 -3.61 -17.50
N PRO A 118 -5.69 -2.37 -17.24
CA PRO A 118 -4.57 -2.13 -16.35
C PRO A 118 -4.93 -2.37 -14.90
N ILE A 119 -3.93 -2.70 -14.09
CA ILE A 119 -4.03 -2.61 -12.64
C ILE A 119 -3.77 -1.14 -12.26
N CYS A 120 -4.73 -0.51 -11.59
CA CYS A 120 -4.65 0.90 -11.21
C CYS A 120 -4.23 1.03 -9.75
N VAL A 121 -3.15 1.75 -9.47
CA VAL A 121 -2.67 2.07 -8.12
C VAL A 121 -2.81 3.55 -7.87
N ILE A 122 -3.38 3.94 -6.71
CA ILE A 122 -3.63 5.34 -6.37
C ILE A 122 -2.97 5.67 -5.04
N ASP A 123 -1.98 6.55 -5.05
CA ASP A 123 -1.20 6.98 -3.88
C ASP A 123 -1.37 8.50 -3.66
N TYR A 124 -2.21 8.95 -2.75
CA TYR A 124 -3.07 8.24 -1.82
C TYR A 124 -4.47 8.90 -1.72
N LEU A 125 -5.44 8.15 -1.24
CA LEU A 125 -6.87 8.45 -1.26
C LEU A 125 -7.24 9.83 -0.68
N GLN A 126 -6.66 10.23 0.45
CA GLN A 126 -7.07 11.43 1.19
C GLN A 126 -6.58 12.76 0.57
N ILE A 127 -5.79 12.74 -0.49
CA ILE A 127 -5.39 13.95 -1.24
C ILE A 127 -6.40 14.27 -2.35
N LEU A 128 -7.18 13.30 -2.80
CA LEU A 128 -8.14 13.50 -3.88
C LEU A 128 -9.16 14.58 -3.52
N GLN A 129 -9.35 15.50 -4.44
CA GLN A 129 -10.33 16.57 -4.29
C GLN A 129 -11.75 16.09 -4.60
N PRO A 130 -12.79 16.73 -4.05
CA PRO A 130 -14.17 16.47 -4.45
C PRO A 130 -14.34 16.62 -5.97
N ALA A 131 -15.25 15.83 -6.54
CA ALA A 131 -15.56 15.93 -7.97
C ALA A 131 -16.24 17.24 -8.37
N ASP A 132 -16.88 17.91 -7.40
CA ASP A 132 -17.64 19.16 -7.59
C ASP A 132 -17.16 20.21 -6.57
N ASP A 133 -16.45 21.23 -7.04
CA ASP A 133 -15.89 22.32 -6.23
C ASP A 133 -16.98 23.17 -5.52
N ASN A 134 -18.23 23.08 -5.98
CA ASN A 134 -19.34 23.88 -5.43
C ASN A 134 -20.02 23.25 -4.23
N LYS A 135 -19.70 21.98 -3.89
CA LYS A 135 -20.25 21.32 -2.70
C LYS A 135 -19.23 21.34 -1.56
N ARG A 136 -19.58 21.96 -0.45
CA ARG A 136 -18.84 21.85 0.81
C ARG A 136 -19.00 20.41 1.33
N GLN A 137 -18.17 19.50 0.86
CA GLN A 137 -18.09 18.13 1.38
C GLN A 137 -17.07 18.07 2.52
N THR A 138 -17.40 17.28 3.54
CA THR A 138 -16.42 16.91 4.56
C THR A 138 -15.38 15.94 3.97
N THR A 139 -14.19 15.86 4.57
CA THR A 139 -13.16 14.90 4.16
C THR A 139 -13.71 13.47 4.10
N LYS A 140 -14.58 13.11 5.07
CA LYS A 140 -15.23 11.79 5.11
C LYS A 140 -16.12 11.55 3.90
N GLU A 141 -17.00 12.49 3.58
CA GLU A 141 -17.91 12.39 2.42
C GLU A 141 -17.13 12.29 1.11
N THR A 142 -16.03 13.03 0.98
CA THR A 142 -15.14 12.95 -0.19
C THR A 142 -14.51 11.57 -0.31
N VAL A 143 -14.00 11.00 0.79
CA VAL A 143 -13.42 9.65 0.81
C VAL A 143 -14.47 8.61 0.46
N ASP A 144 -15.64 8.65 1.07
CA ASP A 144 -16.73 7.69 0.83
C ASP A 144 -17.21 7.74 -0.63
N THR A 145 -17.38 8.94 -1.19
CA THR A 145 -17.74 9.12 -2.60
C THR A 145 -16.64 8.58 -3.53
N THR A 146 -15.39 8.90 -3.24
CA THR A 146 -14.24 8.46 -4.05
C THR A 146 -14.10 6.94 -4.06
N VAL A 147 -14.19 6.30 -2.90
CA VAL A 147 -14.07 4.84 -2.80
C VAL A 147 -15.23 4.14 -3.51
N THR A 148 -16.44 4.68 -3.40
CA THR A 148 -17.62 4.16 -4.11
C THR A 148 -17.46 4.27 -5.62
N GLU A 149 -16.98 5.40 -6.10
CA GLU A 149 -16.77 5.64 -7.52
C GLU A 149 -15.64 4.77 -8.10
N LEU A 150 -14.52 4.61 -7.35
CA LEU A 150 -13.46 3.67 -7.73
C LEU A 150 -13.95 2.22 -7.81
N LYS A 151 -14.85 1.83 -6.89
CA LYS A 151 -15.48 0.51 -6.95
C LYS A 151 -16.39 0.38 -8.18
N ARG A 152 -17.12 1.45 -8.55
CA ARG A 152 -17.95 1.47 -9.76
C ARG A 152 -17.10 1.32 -11.01
N ILE A 153 -16.01 2.10 -11.14
CA ILE A 153 -15.05 2.03 -12.26
C ILE A 153 -14.42 0.62 -12.35
N SER A 154 -13.99 0.07 -11.21
CA SER A 154 -13.42 -1.29 -11.15
C SER A 154 -14.38 -2.35 -11.70
N ARG A 155 -15.67 -2.24 -11.40
CA ARG A 155 -16.71 -3.16 -11.90
C ARG A 155 -17.08 -2.90 -13.35
N GLU A 156 -17.25 -1.63 -13.73
CA GLU A 156 -17.64 -1.22 -15.08
C GLU A 156 -16.60 -1.68 -16.11
N LEU A 157 -15.33 -1.52 -15.79
CA LEU A 157 -14.21 -1.83 -16.69
C LEU A 157 -13.58 -3.20 -16.43
N ASP A 158 -14.08 -3.93 -15.43
CA ASP A 158 -13.58 -5.24 -14.98
C ASP A 158 -12.05 -5.22 -14.77
N LEU A 159 -11.57 -4.29 -13.95
CA LEU A 159 -10.15 -4.11 -13.65
C LEU A 159 -9.88 -4.03 -12.14
N THR A 160 -8.62 -4.24 -11.77
CA THR A 160 -8.17 -4.15 -10.40
C THR A 160 -7.77 -2.72 -10.04
N VAL A 161 -8.29 -2.23 -8.91
CA VAL A 161 -7.89 -0.96 -8.31
C VAL A 161 -7.30 -1.22 -6.93
N ILE A 162 -6.11 -0.69 -6.67
CA ILE A 162 -5.42 -0.71 -5.38
C ILE A 162 -5.30 0.74 -4.91
N ILE A 163 -5.85 1.06 -3.75
CA ILE A 163 -5.75 2.41 -3.17
C ILE A 163 -4.94 2.38 -1.88
N ILE A 164 -4.09 3.37 -1.70
CA ILE A 164 -3.36 3.57 -0.46
C ILE A 164 -4.20 4.48 0.45
N SER A 165 -4.34 4.09 1.72
CA SER A 165 -5.06 4.85 2.74
C SER A 165 -4.17 5.09 3.95
N SER A 166 -4.32 6.25 4.57
CA SER A 166 -3.65 6.57 5.82
C SER A 166 -4.46 6.10 7.02
N VAL A 167 -3.78 5.71 8.08
CA VAL A 167 -4.35 5.31 9.37
C VAL A 167 -4.49 6.54 10.28
N ASN A 168 -5.50 6.54 11.15
CA ASN A 168 -5.69 7.57 12.16
C ASN A 168 -4.50 7.65 13.13
N ARG A 169 -4.08 8.87 13.47
CA ARG A 169 -2.95 9.09 14.41
C ARG A 169 -3.22 8.53 15.81
N ALA A 170 -4.48 8.49 16.24
CA ALA A 170 -4.87 7.92 17.52
C ALA A 170 -4.49 6.43 17.63
N ASN A 171 -4.50 5.71 16.52
CA ASN A 171 -4.25 4.27 16.44
C ASN A 171 -2.79 3.92 16.14
N TYR A 172 -1.85 4.87 16.25
CA TYR A 172 -0.41 4.59 15.97
C TYR A 172 0.27 3.69 17.01
N LEU A 173 -0.37 3.48 18.15
CA LEU A 173 0.12 2.66 19.26
C LEU A 173 -0.62 1.32 19.42
N THR A 174 -1.44 0.96 18.45
CA THR A 174 -2.22 -0.28 18.43
C THR A 174 -2.04 -1.00 17.10
N PRO A 175 -2.20 -2.32 17.04
CA PRO A 175 -2.32 -3.03 15.78
C PRO A 175 -3.40 -2.40 14.89
N ILE A 176 -3.21 -2.47 13.58
CA ILE A 176 -4.18 -1.93 12.62
C ILE A 176 -5.42 -2.81 12.61
N ASP A 177 -6.58 -2.17 12.78
CA ASP A 177 -7.92 -2.74 12.67
C ASP A 177 -8.82 -1.88 11.77
N PHE A 178 -10.10 -2.20 11.66
CA PHE A 178 -11.05 -1.41 10.87
C PHE A 178 -11.26 0.00 11.43
N GLU A 179 -11.23 0.18 12.75
CA GLU A 179 -11.39 1.48 13.41
C GLU A 179 -10.16 2.38 13.16
N SER A 180 -9.02 1.77 12.88
CA SER A 180 -7.78 2.47 12.55
C SER A 180 -7.82 3.17 11.20
N LEU A 181 -8.70 2.74 10.29
CA LEU A 181 -8.79 3.34 8.95
C LEU A 181 -9.35 4.77 9.07
N LYS A 182 -8.63 5.72 8.53
CA LYS A 182 -9.06 7.12 8.51
C LYS A 182 -10.29 7.27 7.61
N GLU A 183 -11.37 7.85 8.12
CA GLU A 183 -12.64 8.03 7.40
C GLU A 183 -13.32 6.67 7.04
N SER A 184 -13.33 5.72 7.97
CA SER A 184 -13.39 4.27 7.75
C SER A 184 -14.69 3.67 7.21
N GLY A 185 -15.85 4.30 7.42
CA GLY A 185 -17.14 3.66 7.10
C GLY A 185 -17.25 3.19 5.65
N GLY A 186 -17.02 4.11 4.70
CA GLY A 186 -17.11 3.79 3.27
C GLY A 186 -16.05 2.80 2.78
N ILE A 187 -14.83 2.87 3.34
CA ILE A 187 -13.72 1.98 2.98
C ILE A 187 -14.06 0.54 3.39
N GLU A 188 -14.45 0.34 4.66
CA GLU A 188 -14.73 -0.99 5.21
C GLU A 188 -15.82 -1.72 4.42
N PHE A 189 -16.93 -1.04 4.11
CA PHE A 189 -18.06 -1.67 3.41
C PHE A 189 -17.78 -1.89 1.92
N THR A 190 -17.06 -0.98 1.26
CA THR A 190 -16.90 -0.96 -0.19
C THR A 190 -15.74 -1.80 -0.70
N ALA A 191 -14.61 -1.83 0.02
CA ALA A 191 -13.43 -2.60 -0.35
C ALA A 191 -13.70 -4.12 -0.35
N ASP A 192 -13.08 -4.83 -1.28
CA ASP A 192 -13.12 -6.29 -1.32
C ASP A 192 -12.02 -6.90 -0.47
N VAL A 193 -10.86 -6.28 -0.48
CA VAL A 193 -9.68 -6.69 0.30
C VAL A 193 -9.12 -5.48 1.02
N ILE A 194 -8.74 -5.65 2.29
CA ILE A 194 -8.11 -4.62 3.11
C ILE A 194 -6.85 -5.20 3.73
N TRP A 195 -5.72 -4.59 3.43
CA TRP A 195 -4.43 -4.88 4.01
C TRP A 195 -3.98 -3.76 4.95
N GLY A 196 -3.50 -4.14 6.12
CA GLY A 196 -2.86 -3.24 7.08
C GLY A 196 -1.35 -3.46 7.08
N LEU A 197 -0.57 -2.46 6.70
CA LEU A 197 0.90 -2.49 6.77
C LEU A 197 1.34 -1.82 8.08
N GLN A 198 1.95 -2.59 8.98
CA GLN A 198 2.32 -2.14 10.32
C GLN A 198 3.71 -2.61 10.75
N LEU A 199 4.23 -2.03 11.85
CA LEU A 199 5.43 -2.55 12.48
C LEU A 199 5.10 -3.86 13.19
N GLN A 200 5.91 -4.89 12.98
CA GLN A 200 5.73 -6.20 13.63
C GLN A 200 5.71 -6.10 15.16
N CYS A 201 6.44 -5.14 15.74
CA CYS A 201 6.47 -4.94 17.19
C CYS A 201 5.11 -4.57 17.82
N LEU A 202 4.12 -4.16 17.04
CA LEU A 202 2.77 -3.87 17.55
C LEU A 202 2.06 -5.12 18.07
N ASN A 203 2.48 -6.33 17.68
CA ASN A 203 1.98 -7.60 18.19
C ASN A 203 2.67 -8.03 19.48
N ASP A 204 3.62 -7.26 20.01
CA ASP A 204 4.28 -7.57 21.27
C ASP A 204 3.32 -7.33 22.45
N PRO A 205 3.28 -8.25 23.46
CA PRO A 205 2.37 -8.16 24.61
C PRO A 205 2.43 -6.84 25.39
N ILE A 206 3.51 -6.06 25.24
CA ILE A 206 3.61 -4.72 25.85
C ILE A 206 2.52 -3.77 25.32
N PHE A 207 2.04 -3.98 24.08
CA PHE A 207 1.01 -3.16 23.46
C PHE A 207 -0.40 -3.48 23.98
N ASP A 208 -0.59 -4.61 24.66
CA ASP A 208 -1.88 -4.97 25.29
C ASP A 208 -2.07 -4.27 26.64
N LYS A 209 -0.97 -3.80 27.27
CA LYS A 209 -1.00 -3.16 28.59
C LYS A 209 -1.25 -1.66 28.46
N GLN A 210 -2.41 -1.16 28.84
CA GLN A 210 -2.79 0.26 28.68
C GLN A 210 -1.87 1.25 29.40
N ASN A 211 -1.10 0.86 30.41
CA ASN A 211 -0.41 1.76 31.31
C ASN A 211 1.00 2.20 30.89
N ASN A 212 1.55 1.73 29.75
CA ASN A 212 2.94 1.97 29.35
C ASN A 212 3.08 2.77 28.03
N ILE A 213 2.34 3.87 27.88
CA ILE A 213 2.37 4.69 26.65
C ILE A 213 3.78 5.17 26.30
N LYS A 214 4.58 5.55 27.29
CA LYS A 214 5.96 6.03 27.06
C LYS A 214 6.85 4.92 26.49
N GLU A 215 6.80 3.74 27.08
CA GLU A 215 7.57 2.57 26.66
C GLU A 215 7.15 2.08 25.28
N ARG A 216 5.84 2.06 24.99
CA ARG A 216 5.30 1.74 23.65
C ARG A 216 5.79 2.71 22.58
N ARG A 217 5.85 4.02 22.89
CA ARG A 217 6.39 5.05 21.98
C ARG A 217 7.87 4.86 21.69
N GLU A 218 8.68 4.57 22.73
CA GLU A 218 10.11 4.28 22.54
C GLU A 218 10.30 3.02 21.68
N LYS A 219 9.58 1.94 21.93
CA LYS A 219 9.68 0.73 21.13
C LYS A 219 9.31 0.96 19.66
N ILE A 220 8.29 1.75 19.37
CA ILE A 220 7.93 2.14 17.99
C ILE A 220 9.05 3.00 17.37
N LYS A 221 9.64 3.92 18.13
CA LYS A 221 10.74 4.77 17.66
C LYS A 221 11.96 3.93 17.30
N GLU A 222 12.33 2.98 18.14
CA GLU A 222 13.41 2.01 17.89
C GLU A 222 13.13 1.17 16.66
N ALA A 223 11.90 0.59 16.54
CA ALA A 223 11.50 -0.20 15.39
C ALA A 223 11.50 0.62 14.09
N LYS A 224 11.15 1.91 14.14
CA LYS A 224 11.23 2.81 12.97
C LYS A 224 12.66 3.19 12.61
N ALA A 225 13.58 3.21 13.56
CA ALA A 225 15.00 3.51 13.34
C ALA A 225 15.80 2.28 12.86
N ALA A 226 15.26 1.09 13.04
CA ALA A 226 15.92 -0.15 12.64
C ALA A 226 16.12 -0.25 11.12
N ASP A 227 17.23 -0.90 10.73
CA ASP A 227 17.51 -1.27 9.33
C ASP A 227 18.02 -2.73 9.31
N PRO A 228 17.23 -3.68 8.81
CA PRO A 228 15.88 -3.52 8.25
C PRO A 228 14.81 -3.25 9.33
N ARG A 229 13.73 -2.57 8.92
CA ARG A 229 12.50 -2.49 9.70
C ARG A 229 11.70 -3.78 9.55
N LYS A 230 11.25 -4.34 10.65
CA LYS A 230 10.35 -5.49 10.64
C LYS A 230 8.92 -5.04 10.42
N ILE A 231 8.37 -5.41 9.29
CA ILE A 231 7.03 -5.01 8.84
C ILE A 231 6.14 -6.24 8.75
N GLU A 232 4.89 -6.07 9.14
CA GLU A 232 3.81 -7.02 8.94
C GLU A 232 2.78 -6.42 7.98
N LEU A 233 2.32 -7.23 7.04
CA LEU A 233 1.14 -7.00 6.23
C LEU A 233 0.03 -7.91 6.73
N SER A 234 -0.94 -7.35 7.44
CA SER A 234 -2.09 -8.08 7.97
C SER A 234 -3.28 -7.95 7.02
N CYS A 235 -3.94 -9.04 6.68
CA CYS A 235 -5.15 -9.05 5.89
C CYS A 235 -6.38 -8.94 6.79
N LEU A 236 -6.95 -7.74 6.88
CA LEU A 236 -8.12 -7.48 7.73
C LEU A 236 -9.42 -7.95 7.09
N LYS A 237 -9.51 -7.91 5.77
CA LYS A 237 -10.68 -8.32 5.00
C LYS A 237 -10.26 -8.97 3.70
N ASN A 238 -10.92 -10.07 3.35
CA ASN A 238 -10.80 -10.67 2.02
C ASN A 238 -12.14 -11.30 1.63
N ARG A 239 -12.83 -10.65 0.69
CA ARG A 239 -14.14 -11.10 0.21
C ARG A 239 -14.04 -12.36 -0.66
N TYR A 240 -12.86 -12.63 -1.21
CA TYR A 240 -12.64 -13.72 -2.18
C TYR A 240 -11.94 -14.94 -1.59
N GLY A 241 -11.55 -14.89 -0.31
CA GLY A 241 -10.82 -15.98 0.31
C GLY A 241 -10.61 -15.79 1.82
N ILE A 242 -9.54 -16.37 2.33
CA ILE A 242 -9.21 -16.31 3.75
C ILE A 242 -8.78 -14.89 4.14
N ALA A 243 -9.33 -14.37 5.23
CA ALA A 243 -8.87 -13.16 5.91
C ALA A 243 -8.10 -13.54 7.19
N ASN A 244 -7.61 -12.54 7.92
CA ASN A 244 -6.89 -12.71 9.19
C ASN A 244 -5.62 -13.55 9.06
N TYR A 245 -4.87 -13.35 7.96
CA TYR A 245 -3.51 -13.85 7.82
C TYR A 245 -2.51 -12.69 7.81
N SER A 246 -1.26 -12.98 8.11
CA SER A 246 -0.18 -12.00 8.08
C SER A 246 0.99 -12.51 7.24
N CYS A 247 1.62 -11.58 6.52
CA CYS A 247 2.89 -11.77 5.83
C CYS A 247 3.93 -10.84 6.46
N TYR A 248 5.17 -11.30 6.56
CA TYR A 248 6.23 -10.56 7.23
C TYR A 248 7.33 -10.15 6.26
N PHE A 249 7.84 -8.93 6.43
CA PHE A 249 8.85 -8.35 5.57
C PHE A 249 9.96 -7.67 6.36
N ASN A 250 11.16 -7.75 5.81
CA ASN A 250 12.26 -6.83 6.12
C ASN A 250 12.16 -5.65 5.16
N TYR A 251 11.96 -4.46 5.67
CA TYR A 251 11.97 -3.23 4.87
C TYR A 251 13.29 -2.47 5.06
N TYR A 252 13.97 -2.18 3.95
CA TYR A 252 15.21 -1.41 3.87
C TYR A 252 14.91 -0.02 3.32
N PRO A 253 14.73 0.99 4.20
CA PRO A 253 14.24 2.30 3.79
C PRO A 253 15.15 3.05 2.83
N ALA A 254 16.47 2.88 2.96
CA ALA A 254 17.46 3.55 2.11
C ALA A 254 17.34 3.16 0.63
N ASN A 255 16.87 1.94 0.37
CA ASN A 255 16.76 1.36 -0.97
C ASN A 255 15.31 1.09 -1.39
N ASP A 256 14.33 1.48 -0.57
CA ASP A 256 12.91 1.25 -0.83
C ASP A 256 12.58 -0.23 -1.14
N LEU A 257 13.28 -1.17 -0.45
CA LEU A 257 13.22 -2.61 -0.70
C LEU A 257 12.50 -3.34 0.43
N PHE A 258 11.47 -4.10 0.09
CA PHE A 258 10.84 -5.11 0.94
C PHE A 258 11.31 -6.50 0.52
N THR A 259 11.77 -7.31 1.47
CA THR A 259 12.07 -8.72 1.26
C THR A 259 11.22 -9.56 2.20
N GLU A 260 10.59 -10.60 1.69
CA GLU A 260 9.81 -11.51 2.50
C GLU A 260 10.69 -12.19 3.55
N CYS A 261 10.17 -12.33 4.77
CA CYS A 261 10.81 -13.04 5.85
C CYS A 261 10.11 -14.39 6.02
N SER A 262 10.84 -15.48 5.84
CA SER A 262 10.42 -16.82 6.25
C SER A 262 10.60 -16.94 7.77
N GLY A 263 9.69 -16.43 8.56
CA GLY A 263 10.06 -16.47 9.99
C GLY A 263 9.00 -16.05 10.98
N ALA A 264 7.80 -16.44 10.81
CA ALA A 264 6.93 -17.01 11.83
C ALA A 264 6.31 -18.21 11.13
N GLU A 265 6.40 -19.37 11.73
CA GLU A 265 5.57 -20.49 11.33
C GLU A 265 4.18 -19.94 11.11
N LEU A 266 3.65 -20.14 9.92
CA LEU A 266 2.24 -19.89 9.65
C LEU A 266 1.48 -20.84 10.58
N ASP A 267 1.23 -20.43 11.82
CA ASP A 267 0.28 -21.08 12.70
C ASP A 267 -1.10 -20.91 12.07
N PHE A 268 -1.35 -21.72 11.05
CA PHE A 268 -2.69 -22.05 10.60
C PHE A 268 -3.35 -22.92 11.66
N THR A 269 -3.53 -22.41 12.87
CA THR A 269 -4.53 -22.94 13.77
C THR A 269 -5.87 -22.39 13.28
N PRO A 270 -6.68 -23.21 12.59
CA PRO A 270 -8.05 -22.79 12.28
C PRO A 270 -8.70 -22.57 13.65
N THR A 271 -9.12 -21.33 13.90
CA THR A 271 -9.98 -21.05 15.05
C THR A 271 -11.19 -21.94 14.88
N THR A 272 -11.24 -23.03 15.66
CA THR A 272 -12.38 -23.94 15.68
C THR A 272 -13.60 -23.10 16.04
N ALA A 273 -14.48 -22.91 15.06
CA ALA A 273 -15.78 -22.34 15.28
C ALA A 273 -16.42 -23.10 16.44
N THR A 274 -16.61 -22.43 17.57
CA THR A 274 -17.35 -22.97 18.69
C THR A 274 -18.78 -23.24 18.21
N THR A 275 -19.07 -24.51 18.01
CA THR A 275 -20.43 -25.01 17.74
C THR A 275 -21.32 -24.52 18.88
N PRO A 276 -22.45 -23.88 18.60
CA PRO A 276 -23.40 -23.51 19.64
C PRO A 276 -23.90 -24.79 20.31
N LYS A 277 -23.71 -24.91 21.64
CA LYS A 277 -24.30 -26.00 22.42
C LYS A 277 -25.81 -25.96 22.24
N ALA A 278 -26.35 -27.04 21.66
CA ALA A 278 -27.79 -27.29 21.61
C ALA A 278 -28.36 -27.19 23.03
N GLY A 279 -29.21 -26.19 23.24
CA GLY A 279 -29.97 -26.03 24.47
C GLY A 279 -30.91 -27.24 24.67
N ARG A 280 -30.79 -27.88 25.81
CA ARG A 280 -31.73 -28.88 26.29
C ARG A 280 -33.10 -28.26 26.42
N LYS A 281 -34.09 -28.89 25.82
CA LYS A 281 -35.52 -28.70 26.15
C LYS A 281 -35.76 -29.12 27.59
N LEU A 282 -36.53 -28.30 28.32
CA LEU A 282 -37.57 -28.68 29.23
C LEU A 282 -38.77 -27.78 28.95
#